data_292bc0301299e0df3849c78f0b3b6c7f
#
_entry.id   292bc0301299e0df3849c78f0b3b6c7f
#
_cell.length_a   1.000
_cell.length_b   1.000
_cell.length_c   1.000
_cell.angle_alpha   90.00
_cell.angle_beta   90.00
_cell.angle_gamma   90.00
#
_symmetry.space_group_name_H-M   'P 1'
#
loop_
_entity.id
_entity.type
_entity.pdbx_description
1 polymer ?
#
loop_
_entity_poly.entity_id
_entity_poly.type
_entity_poly.pdbx_seq_one_letter_code
_entity_poly.pdbx_strand_id
1 'polypeptide(L)'
;MKVLIAPVSKLLLALVLALPFAANAEPQRTLLRPAQVFDGTDPAPHPGWQVLVEGERIAAVGPNLSVPPGTQTIDLPGQTLMPGMIEGHGHLFLHPYNETPWDDQVLHEPLALRTIRAAKAAETTLRAGFTTERDLGTEGAGYADVGLKKAIDSGLTPGPRLLVATRAIVAQGAYGPKGFEPGVAVPQGAEEASGVEGVVRAVRNQIAAGADVVKLYADYHYRPGEPSLPTFSEAELTAATAAAHDAGRTVAVHAVTAEGMRRAIAAGVDTIEHGDEGTPAVFKAMAAKRIAFCPTLAAGEAIARYRGWTDPEHPPAGVWEGRTAFRAALAAGVPICMGGDVGVFAHGDNASEMRAMAAEGMTPAAVLIAATSGNAQAFRLTDRGAVKTGLLADLIAVEGDPTRDLSALTRIKLVMKGGAVVR
;
A
#
# COMPACT_ATOMS: atom_id res chain seq x y z
N MET A 1 -6.85 62.26 -65.99
CA MET A 1 -6.53 62.34 -64.54
C MET A 1 -5.85 61.05 -64.13
N LYS A 2 -4.54 61.05 -64.00
CA LYS A 2 -3.76 59.91 -63.58
C LYS A 2 -3.50 60.05 -62.08
N VAL A 3 -3.92 59.10 -61.30
CA VAL A 3 -3.62 59.04 -59.88
C VAL A 3 -2.39 58.15 -59.65
N LEU A 4 -1.32 58.76 -59.15
CA LEU A 4 -0.12 58.08 -58.72
C LEU A 4 -0.37 57.44 -57.33
N ILE A 5 -0.14 56.13 -57.22
CA ILE A 5 -0.11 55.41 -55.95
C ILE A 5 1.38 55.14 -55.61
N ALA A 6 1.85 55.72 -54.52
CA ALA A 6 3.19 55.45 -53.97
C ALA A 6 3.22 54.15 -53.16
N PRO A 7 4.36 53.38 -53.16
CA PRO A 7 4.46 52.15 -52.39
C PRO A 7 4.84 52.42 -50.92
N VAL A 8 4.09 51.87 -50.00
CA VAL A 8 4.37 51.86 -48.56
C VAL A 8 5.33 50.70 -48.27
N SER A 9 6.57 51.00 -47.97
CA SER A 9 7.53 50.02 -47.48
C SER A 9 7.19 49.59 -46.07
N LYS A 10 6.88 48.31 -45.87
CA LYS A 10 6.68 47.70 -44.55
C LYS A 10 8.02 47.31 -43.99
N LEU A 11 8.50 48.03 -42.99
CA LEU A 11 9.64 47.68 -42.17
C LEU A 11 9.17 46.60 -41.16
N LEU A 12 9.56 45.33 -41.34
CA LEU A 12 9.37 44.27 -40.38
C LEU A 12 10.46 44.40 -39.30
N LEU A 13 10.08 44.89 -38.13
CA LEU A 13 10.91 44.86 -36.92
C LEU A 13 10.84 43.45 -36.32
N ALA A 14 11.85 42.61 -36.49
CA ALA A 14 11.94 41.32 -35.84
C ALA A 14 12.28 41.51 -34.36
N LEU A 15 11.29 41.41 -33.50
CA LEU A 15 11.46 41.37 -32.04
C LEU A 15 11.99 39.97 -31.64
N VAL A 16 13.29 39.83 -31.42
CA VAL A 16 13.90 38.63 -30.88
C VAL A 16 13.58 38.61 -29.39
N LEU A 17 12.51 37.87 -29.00
CA LEU A 17 12.23 37.53 -27.62
C LEU A 17 13.30 36.56 -27.11
N ALA A 18 14.30 37.07 -26.37
CA ALA A 18 15.19 36.25 -25.57
C ALA A 18 14.39 35.64 -24.45
N LEU A 19 13.96 34.38 -24.61
CA LEU A 19 13.43 33.57 -23.51
C LEU A 19 14.58 33.41 -22.49
N PRO A 20 14.37 33.73 -21.22
CA PRO A 20 15.36 33.42 -20.19
C PRO A 20 15.51 31.89 -20.14
N PHE A 21 16.72 31.41 -20.41
CA PHE A 21 17.12 30.06 -20.05
C PHE A 21 16.89 29.95 -18.53
N ALA A 22 15.91 29.18 -18.12
CA ALA A 22 15.80 28.78 -16.72
C ALA A 22 17.13 28.07 -16.39
N ALA A 23 17.97 28.72 -15.61
CA ALA A 23 19.15 28.09 -15.04
C ALA A 23 18.62 26.88 -14.28
N ASN A 24 18.99 25.67 -14.69
CA ASN A 24 18.70 24.47 -13.91
C ASN A 24 19.35 24.68 -12.55
N ALA A 25 18.52 24.95 -11.53
CA ALA A 25 19.00 24.97 -10.15
C ALA A 25 19.66 23.61 -9.90
N GLU A 26 20.90 23.63 -9.38
CA GLU A 26 21.55 22.37 -8.99
C GLU A 26 20.62 21.59 -8.05
N PRO A 27 20.48 20.27 -8.24
CA PRO A 27 19.60 19.47 -7.39
C PRO A 27 20.05 19.62 -5.93
N GLN A 28 19.09 19.80 -5.05
CA GLN A 28 19.34 19.88 -3.60
C GLN A 28 20.03 18.59 -3.16
N ARG A 29 21.15 18.74 -2.42
CA ARG A 29 21.90 17.62 -1.86
C ARG A 29 21.78 17.60 -0.35
N THR A 30 21.47 16.43 0.19
CA THR A 30 21.35 16.20 1.65
C THR A 30 22.17 14.98 2.05
N LEU A 31 23.09 15.15 3.02
CA LEU A 31 23.81 14.05 3.66
C LEU A 31 23.12 13.68 4.96
N LEU A 32 22.67 12.43 5.08
CA LEU A 32 22.12 11.88 6.32
C LEU A 32 23.21 11.09 7.04
N ARG A 33 23.46 11.42 8.33
CA ARG A 33 24.47 10.79 9.18
C ARG A 33 23.83 10.12 10.41
N PRO A 34 23.24 8.94 10.26
CA PRO A 34 22.69 8.17 11.37
C PRO A 34 23.77 7.42 12.14
N ALA A 35 23.40 6.84 13.30
CA ALA A 35 24.29 5.90 14.00
C ALA A 35 24.49 4.61 13.20
N GLN A 36 23.46 4.17 12.49
CA GLN A 36 23.50 2.98 11.63
C GLN A 36 22.41 3.06 10.52
N VAL A 37 22.61 2.29 9.46
CA VAL A 37 21.63 2.14 8.36
C VAL A 37 21.15 0.69 8.32
N PHE A 38 19.85 0.47 8.42
CA PHE A 38 19.20 -0.76 7.98
C PHE A 38 18.84 -0.61 6.52
N ASP A 39 19.42 -1.40 5.64
CA ASP A 39 19.29 -1.20 4.19
C ASP A 39 18.00 -1.79 3.60
N GLY A 40 17.22 -2.54 4.39
CA GLY A 40 15.98 -3.18 3.96
C GLY A 40 16.18 -4.56 3.34
N THR A 41 17.42 -5.05 3.21
CA THR A 41 17.74 -6.34 2.58
C THR A 41 18.59 -7.24 3.49
N ASP A 42 19.59 -6.68 4.16
CA ASP A 42 20.38 -7.38 5.17
C ASP A 42 19.66 -7.28 6.53
N PRO A 43 19.45 -8.39 7.26
CA PRO A 43 18.85 -8.33 8.60
C PRO A 43 19.72 -7.58 9.61
N ALA A 44 21.02 -7.43 9.37
CA ALA A 44 21.93 -6.68 10.23
C ALA A 44 22.06 -5.23 9.75
N PRO A 45 21.92 -4.22 10.64
CA PRO A 45 22.16 -2.84 10.27
C PRO A 45 23.66 -2.57 10.10
N HIS A 46 24.01 -1.57 9.29
CA HIS A 46 25.37 -1.15 8.97
C HIS A 46 25.79 0.06 9.82
N PRO A 47 26.59 -0.11 10.88
CA PRO A 47 27.08 0.98 11.72
C PRO A 47 27.97 1.97 10.93
N GLY A 48 27.78 3.27 11.18
CA GLY A 48 28.59 4.32 10.60
C GLY A 48 28.36 4.58 9.09
N TRP A 49 27.42 3.89 8.47
CA TRP A 49 27.02 4.22 7.11
C TRP A 49 26.31 5.55 7.06
N GLN A 50 26.48 6.25 5.95
CA GLN A 50 25.88 7.53 5.59
C GLN A 50 25.06 7.38 4.32
N VAL A 51 24.14 8.26 4.08
CA VAL A 51 23.33 8.30 2.85
C VAL A 51 23.37 9.70 2.28
N LEU A 52 23.86 9.81 1.04
CA LEU A 52 23.79 11.04 0.26
C LEU A 52 22.55 11.00 -0.64
N VAL A 53 21.70 11.99 -0.50
CA VAL A 53 20.52 12.19 -1.33
C VAL A 53 20.78 13.35 -2.29
N GLU A 54 20.42 13.19 -3.56
CA GLU A 54 20.45 14.23 -4.58
C GLU A 54 19.10 14.28 -5.31
N GLY A 55 18.40 15.39 -5.19
CA GLY A 55 17.01 15.49 -5.64
C GLY A 55 16.14 14.44 -4.95
N GLU A 56 15.45 13.63 -5.73
CA GLU A 56 14.54 12.61 -5.21
C GLU A 56 15.20 11.24 -4.94
N ARG A 57 16.52 11.11 -5.21
CA ARG A 57 17.17 9.79 -5.22
C ARG A 57 18.36 9.70 -4.27
N ILE A 58 18.64 8.47 -3.86
CA ILE A 58 19.87 8.12 -3.14
C ILE A 58 21.03 8.15 -4.15
N ALA A 59 21.94 9.10 -3.99
CA ALA A 59 23.11 9.24 -4.83
C ALA A 59 24.25 8.31 -4.40
N ALA A 60 24.43 8.12 -3.08
CA ALA A 60 25.44 7.22 -2.54
C ALA A 60 25.04 6.71 -1.15
N VAL A 61 25.50 5.51 -0.79
CA VAL A 61 25.35 4.90 0.53
C VAL A 61 26.63 4.17 0.90
N GLY A 62 27.05 4.26 2.15
CA GLY A 62 28.25 3.61 2.66
C GLY A 62 28.98 4.41 3.74
N PRO A 63 30.09 3.91 4.27
CA PRO A 63 30.94 4.66 5.20
C PRO A 63 31.76 5.70 4.46
N ASN A 64 32.07 6.83 5.12
CA ASN A 64 33.03 7.85 4.63
C ASN A 64 32.75 8.35 3.21
N LEU A 65 31.53 8.77 2.94
CA LEU A 65 31.14 9.27 1.61
C LEU A 65 31.91 10.56 1.26
N SER A 66 32.32 10.69 -0.01
CA SER A 66 32.76 11.96 -0.55
C SER A 66 31.54 12.87 -0.77
N VAL A 67 31.53 14.01 -0.11
CA VAL A 67 30.38 14.92 -0.08
C VAL A 67 30.67 16.16 -0.92
N PRO A 68 29.87 16.45 -1.96
CA PRO A 68 30.04 17.64 -2.77
C PRO A 68 29.89 18.93 -1.94
N PRO A 69 30.59 20.01 -2.29
CA PRO A 69 30.41 21.33 -1.64
C PRO A 69 28.94 21.79 -1.70
N GLY A 70 28.48 22.48 -0.65
CA GLY A 70 27.10 22.98 -0.58
C GLY A 70 26.06 21.93 -0.16
N THR A 71 26.46 20.70 0.15
CA THR A 71 25.55 19.67 0.66
C THR A 71 25.09 20.01 2.07
N GLN A 72 23.77 20.01 2.29
CA GLN A 72 23.17 20.11 3.63
C GLN A 72 23.41 18.82 4.39
N THR A 73 23.78 18.91 5.67
CA THR A 73 23.93 17.73 6.54
C THR A 73 22.82 17.67 7.58
N ILE A 74 22.25 16.49 7.76
CA ILE A 74 21.31 16.16 8.84
C ILE A 74 21.96 15.10 9.70
N ASP A 75 22.31 15.46 10.93
CA ASP A 75 22.88 14.55 11.93
C ASP A 75 21.74 13.82 12.67
N LEU A 76 21.85 12.49 12.76
CA LEU A 76 20.86 11.60 13.33
C LEU A 76 21.50 10.67 14.40
N PRO A 77 22.09 11.25 15.44
CA PRO A 77 22.81 10.46 16.47
C PRO A 77 21.83 9.55 17.22
N GLY A 78 22.25 8.29 17.47
CA GLY A 78 21.43 7.30 18.17
C GLY A 78 20.22 6.78 17.38
N GLN A 79 20.14 7.13 16.08
CA GLN A 79 19.03 6.73 15.23
C GLN A 79 19.47 5.69 14.19
N THR A 80 18.53 4.83 13.84
CA THR A 80 18.64 3.93 12.68
C THR A 80 17.90 4.55 11.51
N LEU A 81 18.62 4.81 10.42
CA LEU A 81 18.04 5.17 9.13
C LEU A 81 17.64 3.90 8.38
N MET A 82 16.46 3.89 7.79
CA MET A 82 15.95 2.74 7.05
C MET A 82 15.07 3.19 5.87
N PRO A 83 14.72 2.28 4.94
CA PRO A 83 13.73 2.61 3.92
C PRO A 83 12.42 3.02 4.56
N GLY A 84 11.70 3.95 3.94
CA GLY A 84 10.31 4.19 4.27
C GLY A 84 9.51 2.90 4.11
N MET A 85 8.65 2.62 5.09
CA MET A 85 7.84 1.41 5.11
C MET A 85 6.76 1.45 4.03
N ILE A 86 6.32 0.27 3.60
CA ILE A 86 5.27 0.07 2.61
C ILE A 86 4.09 -0.63 3.30
N GLU A 87 2.94 0.05 3.39
CA GLU A 87 1.69 -0.58 3.80
C GLU A 87 1.12 -1.38 2.63
N GLY A 88 0.99 -2.69 2.81
CA GLY A 88 0.58 -3.61 1.74
C GLY A 88 -0.92 -3.81 1.63
N HIS A 89 -1.70 -3.40 2.64
CA HIS A 89 -3.15 -3.57 2.66
C HIS A 89 -3.79 -2.45 3.47
N GLY A 90 -4.15 -1.36 2.80
CA GLY A 90 -4.87 -0.25 3.41
C GLY A 90 -6.18 0.07 2.71
N HIS A 91 -7.02 0.81 3.41
CA HIS A 91 -8.30 1.34 2.93
C HIS A 91 -8.42 2.80 3.39
N LEU A 92 -7.85 3.73 2.63
CA LEU A 92 -7.79 5.16 3.00
C LEU A 92 -9.17 5.81 3.15
N PHE A 93 -10.18 5.25 2.47
CA PHE A 93 -11.55 5.74 2.54
C PHE A 93 -12.39 5.10 3.65
N LEU A 94 -11.79 4.26 4.48
CA LEU A 94 -12.37 3.74 5.72
C LEU A 94 -11.73 4.42 6.94
N HIS A 95 -12.45 4.38 8.04
CA HIS A 95 -11.96 4.74 9.36
C HIS A 95 -12.43 3.71 10.39
N PRO A 96 -11.90 3.68 11.64
CA PRO A 96 -12.07 2.56 12.55
C PRO A 96 -13.52 2.12 12.75
N TYR A 97 -13.77 0.81 12.70
CA TYR A 97 -15.12 0.23 12.79
C TYR A 97 -15.76 0.39 14.15
N ASN A 98 -14.99 0.71 15.22
CA ASN A 98 -15.53 1.10 16.51
C ASN A 98 -15.98 2.57 16.57
N GLU A 99 -15.58 3.41 15.62
CA GLU A 99 -16.11 4.77 15.47
C GLU A 99 -17.41 4.77 14.68
N THR A 100 -17.41 4.07 13.54
CA THR A 100 -18.59 3.92 12.68
C THR A 100 -18.54 2.55 12.01
N PRO A 101 -19.56 1.70 12.15
CA PRO A 101 -19.63 0.41 11.48
C PRO A 101 -19.45 0.55 9.96
N TRP A 102 -18.89 -0.47 9.31
CA TRP A 102 -18.63 -0.45 7.87
C TRP A 102 -19.88 -0.15 7.03
N ASP A 103 -21.01 -0.78 7.36
CA ASP A 103 -22.29 -0.55 6.66
C ASP A 103 -22.69 0.93 6.72
N ASP A 104 -22.54 1.57 7.88
CA ASP A 104 -22.89 2.99 8.04
C ASP A 104 -21.92 3.90 7.25
N GLN A 105 -20.64 3.56 7.17
CA GLN A 105 -19.69 4.31 6.34
C GLN A 105 -20.07 4.25 4.86
N VAL A 106 -20.51 3.08 4.37
CA VAL A 106 -20.93 2.87 2.97
C VAL A 106 -22.28 3.54 2.66
N LEU A 107 -23.24 3.41 3.60
CA LEU A 107 -24.63 3.81 3.38
C LEU A 107 -24.89 5.29 3.69
N HIS A 108 -24.20 5.86 4.67
CA HIS A 108 -24.59 7.13 5.27
C HIS A 108 -23.53 8.22 5.15
N GLU A 109 -22.24 7.90 4.95
CA GLU A 109 -21.23 8.94 4.85
C GLU A 109 -21.11 9.52 3.45
N PRO A 110 -21.27 10.86 3.30
CA PRO A 110 -21.11 11.52 2.02
C PRO A 110 -19.68 11.39 1.47
N LEU A 111 -19.54 11.22 0.15
CA LEU A 111 -18.24 11.07 -0.51
C LEU A 111 -17.27 12.23 -0.17
N ALA A 112 -17.77 13.46 -0.06
CA ALA A 112 -16.93 14.61 0.30
C ALA A 112 -16.31 14.47 1.69
N LEU A 113 -17.05 13.96 2.70
CA LEU A 113 -16.54 13.67 4.03
C LEU A 113 -15.49 12.57 3.99
N ARG A 114 -15.80 11.46 3.31
CA ARG A 114 -14.87 10.32 3.18
C ARG A 114 -13.57 10.74 2.47
N THR A 115 -13.63 11.60 1.46
CA THR A 115 -12.44 12.12 0.76
C THR A 115 -11.57 12.99 1.68
N ILE A 116 -12.17 13.86 2.52
CA ILE A 116 -11.42 14.66 3.49
C ILE A 116 -10.76 13.77 4.55
N ARG A 117 -11.49 12.76 5.06
CA ARG A 117 -10.94 11.76 5.98
C ARG A 117 -9.78 10.99 5.35
N ALA A 118 -9.92 10.55 4.08
CA ALA A 118 -8.89 9.84 3.33
C ALA A 118 -7.61 10.66 3.17
N ALA A 119 -7.71 11.96 2.87
CA ALA A 119 -6.55 12.85 2.81
C ALA A 119 -5.84 12.96 4.18
N LYS A 120 -6.62 13.03 5.27
CA LYS A 120 -6.06 13.07 6.63
C LYS A 120 -5.44 11.72 7.02
N ALA A 121 -6.06 10.61 6.65
CA ALA A 121 -5.55 9.26 6.83
C ALA A 121 -4.20 9.08 6.11
N ALA A 122 -4.10 9.50 4.85
CA ALA A 122 -2.89 9.47 4.06
C ALA A 122 -1.74 10.28 4.71
N GLU A 123 -2.02 11.50 5.19
CA GLU A 123 -1.03 12.29 5.93
C GLU A 123 -0.57 11.57 7.20
N THR A 124 -1.51 10.97 7.94
CA THR A 124 -1.23 10.27 9.19
C THR A 124 -0.37 9.03 8.94
N THR A 125 -0.68 8.24 7.92
CA THR A 125 0.10 7.08 7.47
C THR A 125 1.53 7.49 7.07
N LEU A 126 1.68 8.56 6.29
CA LEU A 126 3.00 9.07 5.91
C LEU A 126 3.82 9.47 7.14
N ARG A 127 3.21 10.21 8.08
CA ARG A 127 3.88 10.63 9.33
C ARG A 127 4.24 9.48 10.26
N ALA A 128 3.54 8.35 10.14
CA ALA A 128 3.87 7.09 10.81
C ALA A 128 4.99 6.30 10.09
N GLY A 129 5.63 6.89 9.07
CA GLY A 129 6.80 6.31 8.38
C GLY A 129 6.48 5.40 7.21
N PHE A 130 5.22 5.29 6.81
CA PHE A 130 4.81 4.54 5.62
C PHE A 130 4.82 5.48 4.42
N THR A 131 5.87 5.40 3.61
CA THR A 131 6.07 6.29 2.45
C THR A 131 5.39 5.77 1.19
N THR A 132 4.92 4.54 1.20
CA THR A 132 4.10 3.92 0.15
C THR A 132 2.95 3.16 0.80
N GLU A 133 1.77 3.19 0.17
CA GLU A 133 0.59 2.43 0.60
C GLU A 133 -0.13 1.84 -0.62
N ARG A 134 -0.52 0.57 -0.50
CA ARG A 134 -1.40 -0.11 -1.44
C ARG A 134 -2.83 -0.04 -0.88
N ASP A 135 -3.64 0.86 -1.44
CA ASP A 135 -5.05 1.05 -1.13
C ASP A 135 -5.87 0.00 -1.92
N LEU A 136 -6.36 -1.01 -1.23
CA LEU A 136 -7.00 -2.19 -1.84
C LEU A 136 -8.51 -2.08 -2.01
N GLY A 137 -9.03 -0.87 -2.02
CA GLY A 137 -10.42 -0.61 -2.36
C GLY A 137 -11.00 0.57 -1.60
N THR A 138 -11.82 1.33 -2.31
CA THR A 138 -12.43 2.56 -1.77
C THR A 138 -13.65 2.31 -0.89
N GLU A 139 -14.12 1.07 -0.81
CA GLU A 139 -15.22 0.65 0.03
C GLU A 139 -16.46 1.56 -0.12
N GLY A 140 -16.87 1.75 -1.38
CA GLY A 140 -18.05 2.59 -1.73
C GLY A 140 -17.75 4.03 -2.10
N ALA A 141 -16.49 4.51 -2.03
CA ALA A 141 -16.13 5.85 -2.49
C ALA A 141 -15.80 5.92 -4.02
N GLY A 142 -16.16 4.89 -4.78
CA GLY A 142 -16.00 4.86 -6.23
C GLY A 142 -14.53 4.87 -6.68
N TYR A 143 -14.16 5.91 -7.43
CA TYR A 143 -12.79 6.11 -7.95
C TYR A 143 -12.07 7.28 -7.26
N ALA A 144 -12.45 7.61 -6.03
CA ALA A 144 -11.93 8.78 -5.32
C ALA A 144 -10.46 8.62 -4.93
N ASP A 145 -9.96 7.39 -4.78
CA ASP A 145 -8.55 7.05 -4.55
C ASP A 145 -7.63 7.52 -5.69
N VAL A 146 -8.07 7.43 -6.94
CA VAL A 146 -7.35 8.00 -8.10
C VAL A 146 -7.22 9.51 -7.98
N GLY A 147 -8.27 10.19 -7.50
CA GLY A 147 -8.26 11.62 -7.22
C GLY A 147 -7.30 11.97 -6.09
N LEU A 148 -7.34 11.21 -5.00
CA LEU A 148 -6.43 11.36 -3.85
C LEU A 148 -4.96 11.14 -4.26
N LYS A 149 -4.68 10.08 -5.03
CA LYS A 149 -3.34 9.83 -5.57
C LYS A 149 -2.82 11.02 -6.36
N LYS A 150 -3.62 11.56 -7.29
CA LYS A 150 -3.26 12.76 -8.07
C LYS A 150 -3.01 13.98 -7.18
N ALA A 151 -3.81 14.18 -6.13
CA ALA A 151 -3.63 15.27 -5.19
C ALA A 151 -2.31 15.14 -4.41
N ILE A 152 -1.96 13.93 -3.98
CA ILE A 152 -0.68 13.65 -3.30
C ILE A 152 0.51 13.82 -4.28
N ASP A 153 0.41 13.28 -5.48
CA ASP A 153 1.48 13.34 -6.49
C ASP A 153 1.77 14.78 -6.95
N SER A 154 0.73 15.63 -6.99
CA SER A 154 0.88 17.06 -7.30
C SER A 154 1.29 17.93 -6.11
N GLY A 155 1.42 17.36 -4.91
CA GLY A 155 1.75 18.10 -3.69
C GLY A 155 0.61 18.93 -3.09
N LEU A 156 -0.63 18.74 -3.57
CA LEU A 156 -1.81 19.43 -3.02
C LEU A 156 -2.11 18.98 -1.58
N THR A 157 -1.86 17.72 -1.25
CA THR A 157 -1.99 17.18 0.10
C THR A 157 -0.82 16.23 0.39
N PRO A 158 -0.33 16.18 1.65
CA PRO A 158 0.68 15.20 2.04
C PRO A 158 0.08 13.78 2.06
N GLY A 159 0.90 12.79 1.75
CA GLY A 159 0.52 11.37 1.80
C GLY A 159 1.61 10.46 1.25
N PRO A 160 1.50 9.14 1.43
CA PRO A 160 2.40 8.16 0.84
C PRO A 160 2.25 8.12 -0.68
N ARG A 161 3.15 7.44 -1.38
CA ARG A 161 2.94 7.06 -2.78
C ARG A 161 1.85 5.99 -2.82
N LEU A 162 0.79 6.21 -3.57
CA LEU A 162 -0.35 5.28 -3.61
C LEU A 162 -0.28 4.31 -4.78
N LEU A 163 -0.57 3.04 -4.49
CA LEU A 163 -1.00 2.03 -5.45
C LEU A 163 -2.49 1.81 -5.21
N VAL A 164 -3.34 2.24 -6.13
CA VAL A 164 -4.79 2.25 -5.93
C VAL A 164 -5.48 1.11 -6.67
N ALA A 165 -6.42 0.45 -6.00
CA ALA A 165 -7.24 -0.61 -6.58
C ALA A 165 -8.57 -0.09 -7.14
N THR A 166 -8.96 1.12 -6.81
CA THR A 166 -10.26 1.69 -7.12
C THR A 166 -11.40 0.92 -6.42
N ARG A 167 -12.26 0.24 -7.16
CA ARG A 167 -13.32 -0.58 -6.60
C ARG A 167 -12.88 -2.05 -6.58
N ALA A 168 -12.92 -2.69 -5.43
CA ALA A 168 -12.75 -4.14 -5.37
C ALA A 168 -13.80 -4.83 -6.24
N ILE A 169 -13.46 -5.97 -6.86
CA ILE A 169 -14.37 -6.75 -7.70
C ILE A 169 -14.84 -7.97 -6.92
N VAL A 170 -16.15 -8.12 -6.80
CA VAL A 170 -16.83 -9.14 -6.02
C VAL A 170 -17.86 -9.88 -6.86
N ALA A 171 -18.16 -11.13 -6.50
CA ALA A 171 -19.26 -11.85 -7.13
C ALA A 171 -20.61 -11.20 -6.79
N GLN A 172 -21.52 -11.17 -7.75
CA GLN A 172 -22.84 -10.56 -7.58
C GLN A 172 -23.56 -11.11 -6.35
N GLY A 173 -24.05 -10.21 -5.49
CA GLY A 173 -24.76 -10.53 -4.25
C GLY A 173 -23.89 -11.00 -3.08
N ALA A 174 -22.58 -11.23 -3.28
CA ALA A 174 -21.71 -11.77 -2.23
C ALA A 174 -21.24 -10.70 -1.23
N TYR A 175 -21.10 -9.46 -1.65
CA TYR A 175 -20.56 -8.36 -0.84
C TYR A 175 -21.60 -7.25 -0.66
N GLY A 176 -21.27 -6.25 0.16
CA GLY A 176 -22.13 -5.09 0.40
C GLY A 176 -22.97 -5.21 1.68
N PRO A 177 -23.63 -4.12 2.08
CA PRO A 177 -24.54 -4.11 3.22
C PRO A 177 -25.67 -5.11 3.04
N LYS A 178 -26.00 -5.85 4.10
CA LYS A 178 -26.92 -6.98 4.07
C LYS A 178 -28.12 -6.78 5.02
N GLY A 179 -29.15 -7.64 4.86
CA GLY A 179 -30.31 -7.64 5.73
C GLY A 179 -31.44 -6.69 5.29
N PHE A 180 -31.36 -6.15 4.07
CA PHE A 180 -32.41 -5.32 3.47
C PHE A 180 -33.49 -6.17 2.79
N GLU A 181 -34.69 -5.60 2.66
CA GLU A 181 -35.77 -6.21 1.90
C GLU A 181 -35.34 -6.44 0.43
N PRO A 182 -35.58 -7.63 -0.13
CA PRO A 182 -35.30 -7.91 -1.53
C PRO A 182 -35.94 -6.85 -2.46
N GLY A 183 -35.14 -6.27 -3.35
CA GLY A 183 -35.57 -5.21 -4.24
C GLY A 183 -35.21 -3.79 -3.79
N VAL A 184 -34.74 -3.61 -2.56
CA VAL A 184 -34.12 -2.35 -2.13
C VAL A 184 -32.69 -2.29 -2.68
N ALA A 185 -32.43 -1.33 -3.57
CA ALA A 185 -31.08 -1.08 -4.08
C ALA A 185 -30.28 -0.31 -3.03
N VAL A 186 -29.16 -0.87 -2.57
CA VAL A 186 -28.23 -0.23 -1.65
C VAL A 186 -26.84 -0.12 -2.29
N PRO A 187 -26.02 0.88 -1.90
CA PRO A 187 -24.61 0.93 -2.28
C PRO A 187 -23.88 -0.35 -1.87
N GLN A 188 -23.08 -0.93 -2.76
CA GLN A 188 -22.45 -2.23 -2.52
C GLN A 188 -21.03 -2.15 -1.94
N GLY A 189 -20.41 -1.00 -1.92
CA GLY A 189 -19.01 -0.88 -1.46
C GLY A 189 -17.97 -1.33 -2.50
N ALA A 190 -18.36 -2.16 -3.47
CA ALA A 190 -17.50 -2.79 -4.47
C ALA A 190 -18.15 -2.80 -5.86
N GLU A 191 -17.45 -3.34 -6.88
CA GLU A 191 -18.03 -3.63 -8.21
C GLU A 191 -18.45 -5.09 -8.30
N GLU A 192 -19.74 -5.33 -8.50
CA GLU A 192 -20.26 -6.67 -8.70
C GLU A 192 -20.02 -7.15 -10.13
N ALA A 193 -19.57 -8.41 -10.28
CA ALA A 193 -19.36 -9.04 -11.57
C ALA A 193 -19.77 -10.54 -11.51
N SER A 194 -20.18 -11.08 -12.64
CA SER A 194 -20.52 -12.49 -12.78
C SER A 194 -20.14 -13.00 -14.16
N GLY A 195 -19.62 -14.24 -14.19
CA GLY A 195 -19.15 -14.89 -15.40
C GLY A 195 -17.82 -14.33 -15.91
N VAL A 196 -17.13 -15.10 -16.74
CA VAL A 196 -15.81 -14.73 -17.28
C VAL A 196 -15.82 -13.38 -18.00
N GLU A 197 -16.82 -13.10 -18.83
CA GLU A 197 -16.92 -11.83 -19.52
C GLU A 197 -17.17 -10.67 -18.56
N GLY A 198 -18.00 -10.88 -17.52
CA GLY A 198 -18.30 -9.88 -16.50
C GLY A 198 -17.08 -9.47 -15.72
N VAL A 199 -16.29 -10.41 -15.21
CA VAL A 199 -15.09 -10.13 -14.44
C VAL A 199 -13.99 -9.48 -15.28
N VAL A 200 -13.78 -9.93 -16.52
CA VAL A 200 -12.81 -9.31 -17.44
C VAL A 200 -13.20 -7.88 -17.77
N ARG A 201 -14.49 -7.61 -17.98
CA ARG A 201 -14.99 -6.23 -18.19
C ARG A 201 -14.75 -5.38 -16.95
N ALA A 202 -15.06 -5.87 -15.74
CA ALA A 202 -14.82 -5.15 -14.50
C ALA A 202 -13.33 -4.82 -14.33
N VAL A 203 -12.42 -5.79 -14.52
CA VAL A 203 -10.97 -5.58 -14.47
C VAL A 203 -10.54 -4.45 -15.41
N ARG A 204 -10.98 -4.49 -16.67
CA ARG A 204 -10.63 -3.47 -17.66
C ARG A 204 -11.20 -2.09 -17.29
N ASN A 205 -12.39 -2.03 -16.70
CA ASN A 205 -13.00 -0.78 -16.22
C ASN A 205 -12.17 -0.16 -15.08
N GLN A 206 -11.73 -0.97 -14.10
CA GLN A 206 -10.90 -0.47 -13.00
C GLN A 206 -9.55 0.05 -13.53
N ILE A 207 -8.90 -0.68 -14.43
CA ILE A 207 -7.63 -0.26 -15.02
C ILE A 207 -7.80 1.03 -15.84
N ALA A 208 -8.86 1.13 -16.65
CA ALA A 208 -9.16 2.33 -17.42
C ALA A 208 -9.45 3.55 -16.52
N ALA A 209 -10.04 3.33 -15.34
CA ALA A 209 -10.29 4.38 -14.36
C ALA A 209 -9.01 4.82 -13.61
N GLY A 210 -7.92 4.05 -13.67
CA GLY A 210 -6.63 4.41 -13.09
C GLY A 210 -6.08 3.45 -12.04
N ALA A 211 -6.62 2.23 -11.94
CA ALA A 211 -6.13 1.23 -11.01
C ALA A 211 -4.68 0.82 -11.32
N ASP A 212 -3.83 0.78 -10.28
CA ASP A 212 -2.45 0.27 -10.31
C ASP A 212 -2.42 -1.22 -9.95
N VAL A 213 -3.41 -1.70 -9.23
CA VAL A 213 -3.58 -3.08 -8.77
C VAL A 213 -5.06 -3.48 -8.93
N VAL A 214 -5.32 -4.76 -9.19
CA VAL A 214 -6.69 -5.30 -9.23
C VAL A 214 -6.97 -6.04 -7.92
N LYS A 215 -8.04 -5.69 -7.21
CA LYS A 215 -8.51 -6.39 -6.00
C LYS A 215 -9.70 -7.25 -6.34
N LEU A 216 -9.63 -8.55 -6.01
CA LEU A 216 -10.70 -9.53 -6.16
C LEU A 216 -11.04 -10.16 -4.81
N TYR A 217 -12.27 -10.67 -4.68
CA TYR A 217 -12.71 -11.48 -3.54
C TYR A 217 -13.00 -12.90 -4.04
N ALA A 218 -12.14 -13.88 -3.71
CA ALA A 218 -12.34 -15.28 -4.10
C ALA A 218 -13.45 -15.96 -3.31
N ASP A 219 -13.67 -15.51 -2.10
CA ASP A 219 -14.72 -16.00 -1.19
C ASP A 219 -15.33 -14.87 -0.38
N TYR A 220 -16.54 -15.08 0.08
CA TYR A 220 -17.26 -14.24 1.03
C TYR A 220 -18.55 -14.95 1.47
N HIS A 221 -19.40 -14.28 2.26
CA HIS A 221 -20.70 -14.80 2.66
C HIS A 221 -21.86 -14.04 1.98
N TYR A 222 -22.93 -14.76 1.62
CA TYR A 222 -24.10 -14.16 0.97
C TYR A 222 -25.09 -13.56 1.96
N ARG A 223 -25.15 -14.06 3.20
CA ARG A 223 -26.09 -13.61 4.24
C ARG A 223 -25.38 -13.40 5.57
N PRO A 224 -25.91 -12.53 6.45
CA PRO A 224 -25.39 -12.37 7.80
C PRO A 224 -25.34 -13.71 8.55
N GLY A 225 -24.19 -14.00 9.18
CA GLY A 225 -23.99 -15.22 9.99
C GLY A 225 -23.70 -16.49 9.20
N GLU A 226 -23.72 -16.46 7.86
CA GLU A 226 -23.23 -17.58 7.05
C GLU A 226 -21.68 -17.61 7.05
N PRO A 227 -21.07 -18.79 6.96
CA PRO A 227 -19.62 -18.87 6.76
C PRO A 227 -19.20 -18.32 5.38
N SER A 228 -17.95 -17.91 5.27
CA SER A 228 -17.37 -17.58 3.96
C SER A 228 -17.29 -18.82 3.10
N LEU A 229 -17.69 -18.69 1.84
CA LEU A 229 -17.64 -19.73 0.82
C LEU A 229 -17.06 -19.14 -0.47
N PRO A 230 -16.45 -19.96 -1.35
CA PRO A 230 -15.99 -19.49 -2.65
C PRO A 230 -17.12 -18.85 -3.45
N THR A 231 -16.90 -17.63 -3.91
CA THR A 231 -17.90 -16.85 -4.65
C THR A 231 -17.58 -16.76 -6.14
N PHE A 232 -16.31 -16.70 -6.50
CA PHE A 232 -15.86 -16.84 -7.88
C PHE A 232 -15.40 -18.27 -8.18
N SER A 233 -15.67 -18.74 -9.39
CA SER A 233 -15.09 -19.96 -9.95
C SER A 233 -13.61 -19.75 -10.26
N GLU A 234 -12.87 -20.85 -10.42
CA GLU A 234 -11.47 -20.80 -10.86
C GLU A 234 -11.33 -20.18 -12.25
N ALA A 235 -12.31 -20.43 -13.16
CA ALA A 235 -12.30 -19.85 -14.50
C ALA A 235 -12.44 -18.32 -14.48
N GLU A 236 -13.30 -17.76 -13.60
CA GLU A 236 -13.46 -16.32 -13.44
C GLU A 236 -12.20 -15.67 -12.88
N LEU A 237 -11.61 -16.24 -11.82
CA LEU A 237 -10.37 -15.74 -11.23
C LEU A 237 -9.20 -15.82 -12.23
N THR A 238 -9.08 -16.90 -12.99
CA THR A 238 -8.04 -17.06 -14.01
C THR A 238 -8.17 -16.00 -15.11
N ALA A 239 -9.38 -15.78 -15.60
CA ALA A 239 -9.62 -14.78 -16.65
C ALA A 239 -9.40 -13.34 -16.15
N ALA A 240 -9.81 -13.04 -14.92
CA ALA A 240 -9.54 -11.74 -14.28
C ALA A 240 -8.04 -11.49 -14.12
N THR A 241 -7.30 -12.50 -13.60
CA THR A 241 -5.85 -12.42 -13.39
C THR A 241 -5.12 -12.23 -14.72
N ALA A 242 -5.46 -13.01 -15.75
CA ALA A 242 -4.87 -12.86 -17.07
C ALA A 242 -5.10 -11.45 -17.65
N ALA A 243 -6.33 -10.93 -17.56
CA ALA A 243 -6.66 -9.59 -18.06
C ALA A 243 -5.90 -8.48 -17.32
N ALA A 244 -5.66 -8.64 -16.01
CA ALA A 244 -4.86 -7.71 -15.21
C ALA A 244 -3.37 -7.77 -15.58
N HIS A 245 -2.80 -8.98 -15.69
CA HIS A 245 -1.40 -9.20 -16.04
C HIS A 245 -1.09 -8.72 -17.46
N ASP A 246 -1.97 -8.94 -18.43
CA ASP A 246 -1.84 -8.42 -19.81
C ASP A 246 -1.74 -6.89 -19.84
N ALA A 247 -2.36 -6.23 -18.87
CA ALA A 247 -2.28 -4.78 -18.69
C ALA A 247 -1.13 -4.33 -17.76
N GLY A 248 -0.27 -5.25 -17.32
CA GLY A 248 0.85 -4.98 -16.42
C GLY A 248 0.44 -4.66 -14.97
N ARG A 249 -0.75 -5.10 -14.52
CA ARG A 249 -1.24 -4.88 -13.15
C ARG A 249 -1.11 -6.15 -12.33
N THR A 250 -0.72 -5.98 -11.06
CA THR A 250 -0.75 -7.08 -10.08
C THR A 250 -2.18 -7.32 -9.59
N VAL A 251 -2.41 -8.55 -9.07
CA VAL A 251 -3.71 -8.98 -8.55
C VAL A 251 -3.58 -9.35 -7.10
N ALA A 252 -4.36 -8.67 -6.23
CA ALA A 252 -4.52 -8.96 -4.82
C ALA A 252 -5.88 -9.64 -4.58
N VAL A 253 -5.90 -10.74 -3.83
CA VAL A 253 -7.13 -11.51 -3.64
C VAL A 253 -7.44 -11.71 -2.17
N HIS A 254 -8.60 -11.19 -1.74
CA HIS A 254 -9.22 -11.61 -0.48
C HIS A 254 -9.60 -13.09 -0.60
N ALA A 255 -9.04 -13.94 0.25
CA ALA A 255 -9.40 -15.34 0.34
C ALA A 255 -9.16 -15.84 1.76
N VAL A 256 -10.23 -16.03 2.51
CA VAL A 256 -10.21 -16.52 3.90
C VAL A 256 -10.19 -18.05 3.91
N THR A 257 -10.97 -18.70 3.02
CA THR A 257 -11.15 -20.14 3.02
C THR A 257 -10.02 -20.88 2.27
N ALA A 258 -9.70 -22.09 2.69
CA ALA A 258 -8.71 -22.92 2.01
C ALA A 258 -9.06 -23.16 0.51
N GLU A 259 -10.34 -23.26 0.16
CA GLU A 259 -10.79 -23.43 -1.22
C GLU A 259 -10.68 -22.13 -2.03
N GLY A 260 -11.03 -20.97 -1.44
CA GLY A 260 -10.82 -19.66 -2.05
C GLY A 260 -9.35 -19.43 -2.37
N MET A 261 -8.47 -19.69 -1.39
CA MET A 261 -7.02 -19.62 -1.58
C MET A 261 -6.55 -20.57 -2.69
N ARG A 262 -7.03 -21.82 -2.71
CA ARG A 262 -6.68 -22.81 -3.75
C ARG A 262 -7.02 -22.29 -5.15
N ARG A 263 -8.21 -21.71 -5.34
CA ARG A 263 -8.65 -21.13 -6.63
C ARG A 263 -7.79 -19.93 -7.02
N ALA A 264 -7.48 -19.05 -6.07
CA ALA A 264 -6.60 -17.92 -6.30
C ALA A 264 -5.17 -18.35 -6.70
N ILE A 265 -4.63 -19.39 -6.03
CA ILE A 265 -3.34 -19.99 -6.38
C ILE A 265 -3.36 -20.60 -7.79
N ALA A 266 -4.42 -21.32 -8.15
CA ALA A 266 -4.59 -21.89 -9.48
C ALA A 266 -4.61 -20.80 -10.55
N ALA A 267 -5.32 -19.71 -10.31
CA ALA A 267 -5.42 -18.54 -11.18
C ALA A 267 -4.10 -17.75 -11.32
N GLY A 268 -3.11 -17.98 -10.47
CA GLY A 268 -1.79 -17.34 -10.57
C GLY A 268 -1.76 -15.88 -10.12
N VAL A 269 -2.51 -15.55 -9.07
CA VAL A 269 -2.54 -14.21 -8.47
C VAL A 269 -1.19 -13.82 -7.85
N ASP A 270 -0.96 -12.53 -7.57
CA ASP A 270 0.30 -12.06 -7.01
C ASP A 270 0.32 -12.10 -5.48
N THR A 271 -0.79 -11.74 -4.82
CA THR A 271 -0.91 -11.80 -3.36
C THR A 271 -2.25 -12.38 -2.92
N ILE A 272 -2.23 -13.06 -1.77
CA ILE A 272 -3.43 -13.52 -1.06
C ILE A 272 -3.49 -12.79 0.27
N GLU A 273 -4.65 -12.22 0.56
CA GLU A 273 -4.94 -11.40 1.73
C GLU A 273 -5.77 -12.21 2.74
N HIS A 274 -5.52 -12.04 4.04
CA HIS A 274 -6.16 -12.70 5.19
C HIS A 274 -5.76 -14.17 5.37
N GLY A 275 -6.33 -15.09 4.60
CA GLY A 275 -5.94 -16.50 4.57
C GLY A 275 -6.16 -17.30 5.87
N ASP A 276 -7.12 -16.89 6.71
CA ASP A 276 -7.30 -17.38 8.09
C ASP A 276 -7.49 -18.89 8.19
N GLU A 277 -8.14 -19.52 7.20
CA GLU A 277 -8.36 -20.97 7.13
C GLU A 277 -7.31 -21.70 6.27
N GLY A 278 -6.17 -21.03 6.03
CA GLY A 278 -5.08 -21.58 5.22
C GLY A 278 -4.47 -22.84 5.83
N THR A 279 -4.37 -23.89 5.02
CA THR A 279 -3.77 -25.17 5.43
C THR A 279 -2.29 -25.27 5.04
N PRO A 280 -1.49 -26.14 5.68
CA PRO A 280 -0.10 -26.37 5.26
C PRO A 280 0.06 -26.73 3.77
N ALA A 281 -0.90 -27.44 3.19
CA ALA A 281 -0.90 -27.79 1.77
C ALA A 281 -1.09 -26.56 0.87
N VAL A 282 -2.00 -25.64 1.26
CA VAL A 282 -2.24 -24.39 0.56
C VAL A 282 -1.00 -23.50 0.62
N PHE A 283 -0.41 -23.31 1.80
CA PHE A 283 0.80 -22.50 1.96
C PHE A 283 2.01 -23.10 1.20
N LYS A 284 2.16 -24.41 1.17
CA LYS A 284 3.18 -25.05 0.35
C LYS A 284 2.98 -24.75 -1.16
N ALA A 285 1.74 -24.70 -1.62
CA ALA A 285 1.43 -24.34 -3.02
C ALA A 285 1.72 -22.84 -3.28
N MET A 286 1.41 -21.94 -2.35
CA MET A 286 1.78 -20.51 -2.44
C MET A 286 3.30 -20.34 -2.52
N ALA A 287 4.05 -20.99 -1.63
CA ALA A 287 5.51 -20.92 -1.62
C ALA A 287 6.11 -21.40 -2.95
N ALA A 288 5.61 -22.53 -3.50
CA ALA A 288 6.06 -23.09 -4.79
C ALA A 288 5.83 -22.13 -5.96
N LYS A 289 4.74 -21.35 -5.95
CA LYS A 289 4.41 -20.35 -6.97
C LYS A 289 4.91 -18.93 -6.63
N ARG A 290 5.56 -18.74 -5.46
CA ARG A 290 6.04 -17.44 -4.97
C ARG A 290 4.93 -16.39 -4.86
N ILE A 291 3.71 -16.82 -4.55
CA ILE A 291 2.58 -15.93 -4.24
C ILE A 291 2.79 -15.40 -2.83
N ALA A 292 2.74 -14.08 -2.64
CA ALA A 292 2.95 -13.49 -1.33
C ALA A 292 1.67 -13.57 -0.46
N PHE A 293 1.87 -13.69 0.85
CA PHE A 293 0.81 -13.76 1.85
C PHE A 293 0.80 -12.51 2.72
N CYS A 294 -0.30 -11.75 2.68
CA CYS A 294 -0.56 -10.58 3.53
C CYS A 294 -1.58 -10.97 4.61
N PRO A 295 -1.17 -11.30 5.84
CA PRO A 295 -2.02 -11.98 6.82
C PRO A 295 -3.04 -11.08 7.50
N THR A 296 -2.82 -9.77 7.56
CA THR A 296 -3.73 -8.78 8.17
C THR A 296 -4.18 -9.11 9.61
N LEU A 297 -3.27 -9.63 10.42
CA LEU A 297 -3.54 -10.08 11.80
C LEU A 297 -4.10 -8.95 12.65
N ALA A 298 -3.60 -7.72 12.46
CA ALA A 298 -4.02 -6.57 13.24
C ALA A 298 -5.50 -6.23 13.06
N ALA A 299 -6.05 -6.40 11.84
CA ALA A 299 -7.47 -6.17 11.59
C ALA A 299 -8.36 -7.18 12.32
N GLY A 300 -8.00 -8.48 12.25
CA GLY A 300 -8.71 -9.53 12.99
C GLY A 300 -8.71 -9.28 14.50
N GLU A 301 -7.56 -8.88 15.05
CA GLU A 301 -7.44 -8.52 16.46
C GLU A 301 -8.23 -7.26 16.82
N ALA A 302 -8.21 -6.23 15.98
CA ALA A 302 -8.97 -5.01 16.21
C ALA A 302 -10.47 -5.29 16.24
N ILE A 303 -11.01 -6.03 15.26
CA ILE A 303 -12.41 -6.44 15.22
C ILE A 303 -12.80 -7.25 16.48
N ALA A 304 -11.94 -8.17 16.90
CA ALA A 304 -12.18 -8.95 18.12
C ALA A 304 -12.24 -8.05 19.36
N ARG A 305 -11.33 -7.08 19.50
CA ARG A 305 -11.34 -6.10 20.60
C ARG A 305 -12.58 -5.21 20.57
N TYR A 306 -13.02 -4.77 19.40
CA TYR A 306 -14.26 -3.99 19.25
C TYR A 306 -15.50 -4.77 19.67
N ARG A 307 -15.42 -6.12 19.61
CA ARG A 307 -16.45 -7.05 20.09
C ARG A 307 -16.28 -7.46 21.56
N GLY A 308 -15.33 -6.85 22.30
CA GLY A 308 -15.12 -7.06 23.72
C GLY A 308 -14.01 -8.05 24.11
N TRP A 309 -13.18 -8.49 23.16
CA TRP A 309 -12.02 -9.33 23.51
C TRP A 309 -10.95 -8.53 24.26
N THR A 310 -10.60 -9.00 25.46
CA THR A 310 -9.62 -8.36 26.36
C THR A 310 -8.55 -9.31 26.88
N ASP A 311 -8.71 -10.62 26.68
CA ASP A 311 -7.80 -11.65 27.21
C ASP A 311 -6.90 -12.20 26.08
N PRO A 312 -5.62 -11.77 26.00
CA PRO A 312 -4.69 -12.23 24.96
C PRO A 312 -4.38 -13.73 25.01
N GLU A 313 -4.54 -14.37 26.19
CA GLU A 313 -4.26 -15.81 26.36
C GLU A 313 -5.38 -16.70 25.81
N HIS A 314 -6.60 -16.12 25.69
CA HIS A 314 -7.76 -16.82 25.16
C HIS A 314 -8.36 -16.05 23.98
N PRO A 315 -7.68 -16.02 22.81
CA PRO A 315 -8.19 -15.33 21.64
C PRO A 315 -9.45 -16.02 21.09
N PRO A 316 -10.41 -15.26 20.53
CA PRO A 316 -11.55 -15.84 19.83
C PRO A 316 -11.10 -16.61 18.59
N ALA A 317 -11.95 -17.53 18.12
CA ALA A 317 -11.63 -18.49 17.07
C ALA A 317 -10.96 -17.84 15.84
N GLY A 318 -11.51 -16.77 15.28
CA GLY A 318 -10.94 -16.13 14.09
C GLY A 318 -9.53 -15.54 14.31
N VAL A 319 -9.25 -14.97 15.49
CA VAL A 319 -7.89 -14.51 15.82
C VAL A 319 -6.93 -15.69 15.95
N TRP A 320 -7.37 -16.78 16.58
CA TRP A 320 -6.57 -18.00 16.74
C TRP A 320 -6.27 -18.65 15.38
N GLU A 321 -7.27 -18.72 14.51
CA GLU A 321 -7.17 -19.26 13.15
C GLU A 321 -6.16 -18.46 12.31
N GLY A 322 -6.30 -17.14 12.25
CA GLY A 322 -5.37 -16.27 11.53
C GLY A 322 -3.92 -16.39 12.02
N ARG A 323 -3.70 -16.40 13.35
CA ARG A 323 -2.37 -16.63 13.93
C ARG A 323 -1.81 -18.01 13.58
N THR A 324 -2.66 -19.04 13.57
CA THR A 324 -2.25 -20.41 13.22
C THR A 324 -1.91 -20.52 11.74
N ALA A 325 -2.71 -19.92 10.88
CA ALA A 325 -2.45 -19.83 9.44
C ALA A 325 -1.13 -19.09 9.15
N PHE A 326 -0.89 -17.98 9.82
CA PHE A 326 0.37 -17.23 9.67
C PHE A 326 1.60 -18.07 10.05
N ARG A 327 1.57 -18.76 11.20
CA ARG A 327 2.65 -19.68 11.59
C ARG A 327 2.86 -20.80 10.57
N ALA A 328 1.78 -21.34 10.01
CA ALA A 328 1.87 -22.37 8.96
C ALA A 328 2.47 -21.81 7.66
N ALA A 329 2.14 -20.56 7.29
CA ALA A 329 2.74 -19.89 6.15
C ALA A 329 4.26 -19.67 6.33
N LEU A 330 4.68 -19.23 7.52
CA LEU A 330 6.11 -19.10 7.87
C LEU A 330 6.84 -20.44 7.75
N ALA A 331 6.25 -21.49 8.31
CA ALA A 331 6.83 -22.84 8.27
C ALA A 331 6.93 -23.40 6.83
N ALA A 332 6.04 -23.00 5.94
CA ALA A 332 6.04 -23.36 4.52
C ALA A 332 7.01 -22.50 3.66
N GLY A 333 7.60 -21.44 4.22
CA GLY A 333 8.50 -20.54 3.50
C GLY A 333 7.77 -19.65 2.47
N VAL A 334 6.51 -19.29 2.74
CA VAL A 334 5.75 -18.36 1.90
C VAL A 334 6.38 -16.97 1.98
N PRO A 335 6.54 -16.23 0.87
CA PRO A 335 6.90 -14.82 0.92
C PRO A 335 5.86 -14.04 1.71
N ILE A 336 6.26 -13.37 2.79
CA ILE A 336 5.35 -12.61 3.64
C ILE A 336 5.30 -11.15 3.19
N CYS A 337 4.10 -10.65 3.02
CA CYS A 337 3.76 -9.25 2.82
C CYS A 337 3.37 -8.64 4.18
N MET A 338 3.85 -7.46 4.49
CA MET A 338 3.33 -6.66 5.60
C MET A 338 2.16 -5.82 5.08
N GLY A 339 0.99 -6.03 5.62
CA GLY A 339 -0.23 -5.30 5.29
C GLY A 339 -1.27 -5.49 6.38
N GLY A 340 -1.73 -4.38 6.99
CA GLY A 340 -2.50 -4.42 8.22
C GLY A 340 -4.01 -4.45 8.04
N ASP A 341 -4.52 -4.16 6.84
CA ASP A 341 -5.93 -3.85 6.58
C ASP A 341 -6.37 -2.58 7.37
N VAL A 342 -5.46 -1.60 7.36
CA VAL A 342 -5.68 -0.34 8.06
C VAL A 342 -6.85 0.43 7.42
N GLY A 343 -7.67 1.03 8.27
CA GLY A 343 -9.01 1.53 7.95
C GLY A 343 -10.05 0.76 8.76
N VAL A 344 -9.87 -0.56 8.94
CA VAL A 344 -10.57 -1.33 9.98
C VAL A 344 -10.20 -0.80 11.37
N PHE A 345 -8.95 -0.47 11.56
CA PHE A 345 -8.41 0.24 12.74
C PHE A 345 -7.72 1.54 12.30
N ALA A 346 -7.24 2.32 13.26
CA ALA A 346 -6.78 3.69 13.02
C ALA A 346 -5.56 3.77 12.10
N HIS A 347 -5.64 4.60 11.06
CA HIS A 347 -4.49 5.02 10.27
C HIS A 347 -3.43 5.65 11.17
N GLY A 348 -2.15 5.33 10.91
CA GLY A 348 -1.02 5.71 11.76
C GLY A 348 -0.63 4.64 12.79
N ASP A 349 -1.49 3.66 13.08
CA ASP A 349 -1.15 2.48 13.89
C ASP A 349 -0.83 1.25 13.00
N ASN A 350 -0.45 1.46 11.76
CA ASN A 350 -0.07 0.44 10.79
C ASN A 350 1.01 -0.53 11.35
N ALA A 351 1.90 -0.05 12.22
CA ALA A 351 2.90 -0.89 12.88
C ALA A 351 2.30 -1.94 13.83
N SER A 352 0.98 -1.92 14.11
CA SER A 352 0.28 -2.99 14.85
C SER A 352 0.43 -4.33 14.16
N GLU A 353 0.33 -4.36 12.83
CA GLU A 353 0.55 -5.57 12.03
C GLU A 353 1.97 -6.10 12.22
N MET A 354 2.96 -5.23 12.17
CA MET A 354 4.36 -5.60 12.37
C MET A 354 4.59 -6.23 13.76
N ARG A 355 3.93 -5.69 14.80
CA ARG A 355 3.98 -6.24 16.15
C ARG A 355 3.28 -7.60 16.24
N ALA A 356 2.12 -7.76 15.59
CA ALA A 356 1.40 -9.02 15.52
C ALA A 356 2.23 -10.10 14.80
N MET A 357 2.83 -9.79 13.65
CA MET A 357 3.72 -10.69 12.91
C MET A 357 4.92 -11.14 13.77
N ALA A 358 5.53 -10.23 14.54
CA ALA A 358 6.63 -10.55 15.43
C ALA A 358 6.18 -11.43 16.61
N ALA A 359 5.01 -11.17 17.18
CA ALA A 359 4.43 -12.00 18.26
C ALA A 359 4.19 -13.44 17.80
N GLU A 360 3.93 -13.65 16.51
CA GLU A 360 3.69 -14.95 15.91
C GLU A 360 4.96 -15.62 15.31
N GLY A 361 6.14 -15.08 15.60
CA GLY A 361 7.42 -15.79 15.40
C GLY A 361 8.34 -15.22 14.34
N MET A 362 8.00 -14.12 13.66
CA MET A 362 8.98 -13.42 12.82
C MET A 362 9.97 -12.63 13.68
N THR A 363 11.25 -12.64 13.29
CA THR A 363 12.21 -11.73 13.91
C THR A 363 11.91 -10.27 13.52
N PRO A 364 12.20 -9.28 14.39
CA PRO A 364 12.00 -7.87 14.05
C PRO A 364 12.64 -7.48 12.70
N ALA A 365 13.84 -7.93 12.41
CA ALA A 365 14.50 -7.68 11.12
C ALA A 365 13.74 -8.28 9.94
N ALA A 366 13.20 -9.50 10.06
CA ALA A 366 12.38 -10.12 9.02
C ALA A 366 11.07 -9.36 8.77
N VAL A 367 10.44 -8.85 9.84
CA VAL A 367 9.25 -8.00 9.74
C VAL A 367 9.56 -6.69 9.00
N LEU A 368 10.69 -6.05 9.31
CA LEU A 368 11.14 -4.85 8.60
C LEU A 368 11.42 -5.12 7.12
N ILE A 369 12.04 -6.26 6.79
CA ILE A 369 12.25 -6.68 5.40
C ILE A 369 10.89 -6.86 4.71
N ALA A 370 9.92 -7.53 5.33
CA ALA A 370 8.58 -7.70 4.79
C ALA A 370 7.90 -6.34 4.52
N ALA A 371 8.05 -5.37 5.43
CA ALA A 371 7.48 -4.02 5.30
C ALA A 371 8.25 -3.10 4.33
N THR A 372 9.37 -3.53 3.76
CA THR A 372 10.21 -2.71 2.89
C THR A 372 10.51 -3.43 1.57
N SER A 373 11.66 -4.09 1.43
CA SER A 373 12.06 -4.77 0.18
C SER A 373 11.16 -5.95 -0.18
N GLY A 374 10.60 -6.64 0.81
CA GLY A 374 9.65 -7.74 0.61
C GLY A 374 8.37 -7.25 -0.08
N ASN A 375 7.75 -6.20 0.46
CA ASN A 375 6.58 -5.58 -0.17
C ASN A 375 6.92 -4.97 -1.53
N ALA A 376 8.09 -4.31 -1.66
CA ALA A 376 8.52 -3.78 -2.95
C ALA A 376 8.62 -4.90 -4.00
N GLN A 377 9.17 -6.06 -3.64
CA GLN A 377 9.25 -7.22 -4.53
C GLN A 377 7.85 -7.80 -4.85
N ALA A 378 6.99 -7.97 -3.83
CA ALA A 378 5.64 -8.53 -3.99
C ALA A 378 4.77 -7.67 -4.93
N PHE A 379 4.94 -6.35 -4.86
CA PHE A 379 4.16 -5.38 -5.66
C PHE A 379 4.88 -4.92 -6.93
N ARG A 380 6.02 -5.54 -7.29
CA ARG A 380 6.85 -5.24 -8.48
C ARG A 380 7.35 -3.79 -8.52
N LEU A 381 7.62 -3.20 -7.35
CA LEU A 381 8.23 -1.86 -7.24
C LEU A 381 9.75 -1.97 -7.35
N THR A 382 10.33 -1.36 -8.37
CA THR A 382 11.76 -1.48 -8.67
C THR A 382 12.58 -0.29 -8.23
N ASP A 383 11.93 0.76 -7.72
CA ASP A 383 12.54 2.07 -7.44
C ASP A 383 12.61 2.43 -5.94
N ARG A 384 12.15 1.54 -5.04
CA ARG A 384 12.05 1.78 -3.59
C ARG A 384 12.17 0.51 -2.77
N GLY A 385 12.03 0.59 -1.44
CA GLY A 385 12.03 -0.54 -0.51
C GLY A 385 13.43 -0.91 0.01
N ALA A 386 14.49 -0.22 -0.43
CA ALA A 386 15.83 -0.43 0.10
C ALA A 386 16.62 0.90 0.15
N VAL A 387 17.62 0.99 1.04
CA VAL A 387 18.61 2.07 1.05
C VAL A 387 19.73 1.69 0.10
N LYS A 388 19.56 2.02 -1.18
CA LYS A 388 20.48 1.66 -2.25
C LYS A 388 20.60 2.79 -3.26
N THR A 389 21.83 3.01 -3.77
CA THR A 389 22.10 4.00 -4.82
C THR A 389 21.16 3.82 -6.02
N GLY A 390 20.60 4.93 -6.48
CA GLY A 390 19.68 5.00 -7.61
C GLY A 390 18.20 4.85 -7.24
N LEU A 391 17.86 4.32 -6.05
CA LEU A 391 16.47 4.23 -5.59
C LEU A 391 15.96 5.57 -5.07
N LEU A 392 14.65 5.70 -4.93
CA LEU A 392 14.00 6.86 -4.35
C LEU A 392 14.47 7.09 -2.90
N ALA A 393 14.68 8.33 -2.54
CA ALA A 393 14.99 8.73 -1.19
C ALA A 393 13.71 8.84 -0.35
N ASP A 394 13.00 7.71 -0.26
CA ASP A 394 11.89 7.49 0.65
C ASP A 394 12.45 6.78 1.88
N LEU A 395 12.74 7.54 2.94
CA LEU A 395 13.56 7.13 4.08
C LEU A 395 12.90 7.54 5.39
N ILE A 396 13.13 6.77 6.45
CA ILE A 396 12.78 7.17 7.81
C ILE A 396 13.97 7.00 8.74
N ALA A 397 14.03 7.81 9.79
CA ALA A 397 14.95 7.60 10.89
C ALA A 397 14.17 7.40 12.20
N VAL A 398 14.50 6.34 12.93
CA VAL A 398 13.88 5.98 14.20
C VAL A 398 14.92 5.99 15.32
N GLU A 399 14.51 6.40 16.52
CA GLU A 399 15.38 6.36 17.70
C GLU A 399 15.54 4.91 18.18
N GLY A 400 16.78 4.43 18.29
CA GLY A 400 17.11 3.07 18.67
C GLY A 400 17.31 2.14 17.49
N ASP A 401 17.16 0.84 17.72
CA ASP A 401 17.41 -0.22 16.75
C ASP A 401 16.14 -1.06 16.50
N PRO A 402 15.38 -0.77 15.43
CA PRO A 402 14.15 -1.48 15.13
C PRO A 402 14.40 -2.93 14.65
N THR A 403 15.62 -3.30 14.28
CA THR A 403 15.97 -4.69 13.92
C THR A 403 15.98 -5.62 15.12
N ARG A 404 16.01 -5.07 16.34
CA ARG A 404 15.96 -5.77 17.60
C ARG A 404 14.66 -5.56 18.38
N ASP A 405 14.10 -4.35 18.28
CA ASP A 405 12.91 -3.94 19.01
C ASP A 405 12.03 -3.05 18.15
N LEU A 406 10.90 -3.61 17.65
CA LEU A 406 9.94 -2.89 16.82
C LEU A 406 9.27 -1.72 17.55
N SER A 407 9.35 -1.62 18.90
CA SER A 407 8.84 -0.46 19.63
C SER A 407 9.56 0.84 19.22
N ALA A 408 10.77 0.77 18.65
CA ALA A 408 11.47 1.90 18.06
C ALA A 408 10.65 2.61 16.97
N LEU A 409 9.77 1.89 16.26
CA LEU A 409 8.90 2.46 15.23
C LEU A 409 7.89 3.49 15.77
N THR A 410 7.67 3.54 17.08
CA THR A 410 6.87 4.59 17.72
C THR A 410 7.64 5.91 17.92
N ARG A 411 8.97 5.88 17.72
CA ARG A 411 9.88 7.01 17.95
C ARG A 411 10.53 7.51 16.66
N ILE A 412 9.72 7.72 15.63
CA ILE A 412 10.18 8.26 14.34
C ILE A 412 10.63 9.71 14.51
N LYS A 413 11.82 10.04 14.07
CA LYS A 413 12.46 11.36 14.15
C LYS A 413 12.54 12.08 12.81
N LEU A 414 12.55 11.33 11.71
CA LEU A 414 12.59 11.87 10.37
C LEU A 414 11.74 10.99 9.45
N VAL A 415 10.95 11.63 8.63
CA VAL A 415 10.31 11.03 7.45
C VAL A 415 10.71 11.86 6.24
N MET A 416 11.31 11.20 5.26
CA MET A 416 11.71 11.77 3.98
C MET A 416 10.98 11.04 2.86
N LYS A 417 10.35 11.77 1.95
CA LYS A 417 9.69 11.22 0.76
C LYS A 417 10.20 11.96 -0.47
N GLY A 418 10.79 11.23 -1.41
CA GLY A 418 11.39 11.81 -2.62
C GLY A 418 12.46 12.87 -2.29
N GLY A 419 13.30 12.61 -1.29
CA GLY A 419 14.35 13.53 -0.84
C GLY A 419 13.88 14.74 -0.05
N ALA A 420 12.57 14.99 0.05
CA ALA A 420 12.01 16.07 0.84
C ALA A 420 11.66 15.59 2.26
N VAL A 421 12.08 16.34 3.28
CA VAL A 421 11.73 16.07 4.68
C VAL A 421 10.28 16.47 4.91
N VAL A 422 9.47 15.53 5.43
CA VAL A 422 8.03 15.72 5.71
C VAL A 422 7.78 15.84 7.21
N ARG A 423 8.65 15.28 8.05
CA ARG A 423 8.62 15.30 9.51
C ARG A 423 10.02 15.35 10.06
#